data_bbc7696280505d468e43a4812b6da26c
#
_entry.id   bbc7696280505d468e43a4812b6da26c
#
_cell.length_a   1.000
_cell.length_b   1.000
_cell.length_c   1.000
_cell.angle_alpha   90.00
_cell.angle_beta   90.00
_cell.angle_gamma   90.00
#
_symmetry.space_group_name_H-M   'P 1'
#
loop_
_entity.id
_entity.type
_entity.pdbx_description
1 polymer ?
#
loop_
_entity_poly.entity_id
_entity_poly.type
_entity_poly.pdbx_seq_one_letter_code
_entity_poly.pdbx_strand_id
1 'polypeptide(L)'
;MSNDLLSLDGRIVIVSGAGGGGIGTTVAAMAARAGATVIAVSRSKENLETHVAPLAAQGLPVVPIAADASTDEGIATVMEQVARTEGDLYGLVNVAGGAAPSTWMPSTRVTRADWRELFTQNLETMFFMSQAVAAQLKSQRRPGSIVSISSISGMNSAPLHIGYGTAKAALVAATRTMAVELAGDGIRVNAVAPGVTETPASATYVDQDAERDRRAIAMGRRGRPEEQAGAVLFLLSELSSYITGQTLLVDGGLNLKWTHLAADNTSLFLKDESFRAAITR
;
A
#
# COMPACT_ATOMS: atom_id res chain seq x y z
N MET A 1 1.87 5.85 30.46
CA MET A 1 2.20 5.66 29.03
C MET A 1 1.79 4.23 28.70
N SER A 2 0.94 4.05 27.72
CA SER A 2 0.55 2.70 27.24
C SER A 2 1.81 1.94 26.81
N ASN A 3 1.99 0.73 27.33
CA ASN A 3 3.08 -0.15 26.93
C ASN A 3 2.76 -0.87 25.59
N ASP A 4 1.77 -0.36 24.86
CA ASP A 4 1.33 -0.91 23.58
C ASP A 4 2.19 -0.35 22.45
N LEU A 5 3.10 -1.17 21.95
CA LEU A 5 4.00 -0.83 20.84
C LEU A 5 3.28 -0.58 19.50
N LEU A 6 1.99 -0.91 19.40
CA LEU A 6 1.14 -0.63 18.25
C LEU A 6 0.40 0.71 18.39
N SER A 7 0.42 1.34 19.58
CA SER A 7 -0.31 2.60 19.82
C SER A 7 0.21 3.73 18.94
N LEU A 8 -0.74 4.47 18.38
CA LEU A 8 -0.54 5.72 17.64
C LEU A 8 -1.18 6.91 18.36
N ASP A 9 -1.39 6.82 19.68
CA ASP A 9 -2.03 7.86 20.50
C ASP A 9 -1.32 9.21 20.35
N GLY A 10 -2.12 10.28 20.12
CA GLY A 10 -1.62 11.65 19.95
C GLY A 10 -0.93 11.91 18.61
N ARG A 11 -0.87 10.92 17.72
CA ARG A 11 -0.21 11.01 16.41
C ARG A 11 -1.22 11.33 15.31
N ILE A 12 -0.82 12.18 14.38
CA ILE A 12 -1.55 12.41 13.12
C ILE A 12 -0.96 11.49 12.06
N VAL A 13 -1.82 10.74 11.39
CA VAL A 13 -1.47 9.89 10.25
C VAL A 13 -2.28 10.32 9.02
N ILE A 14 -1.59 10.66 7.94
CA ILE A 14 -2.22 10.95 6.65
C ILE A 14 -2.37 9.63 5.90
N VAL A 15 -3.57 9.37 5.34
CA VAL A 15 -3.82 8.22 4.45
C VAL A 15 -4.31 8.74 3.10
N SER A 16 -3.41 8.79 2.11
CA SER A 16 -3.72 9.14 0.73
C SER A 16 -4.37 7.94 0.03
N GLY A 17 -5.50 8.16 -0.63
CA GLY A 17 -6.27 7.08 -1.27
C GLY A 17 -7.21 6.34 -0.33
N ALA A 18 -7.69 7.02 0.73
CA ALA A 18 -8.58 6.44 1.74
C ALA A 18 -10.03 6.19 1.25
N GLY A 19 -10.47 6.83 0.16
CA GLY A 19 -11.88 6.82 -0.27
C GLY A 19 -12.32 5.59 -1.08
N GLY A 20 -11.44 4.63 -1.35
CA GLY A 20 -11.76 3.54 -2.29
C GLY A 20 -12.50 2.32 -1.71
N GLY A 21 -12.88 2.32 -0.44
CA GLY A 21 -13.53 1.18 0.22
C GLY A 21 -12.65 -0.07 0.39
N GLY A 22 -11.38 0.00 0.00
CA GLY A 22 -10.41 -1.10 0.06
C GLY A 22 -9.29 -0.85 1.06
N ILE A 23 -8.04 -1.11 0.65
CA ILE A 23 -6.86 -1.03 1.53
C ILE A 23 -6.76 0.32 2.26
N GLY A 24 -6.92 1.45 1.55
CA GLY A 24 -6.78 2.78 2.15
C GLY A 24 -7.83 3.08 3.22
N THR A 25 -9.09 2.74 2.97
CA THR A 25 -10.17 2.89 3.95
C THR A 25 -9.91 2.01 5.19
N THR A 26 -9.48 0.78 4.97
CA THR A 26 -9.16 -0.16 6.06
C THR A 26 -7.95 0.31 6.87
N VAL A 27 -6.90 0.83 6.22
CA VAL A 27 -5.75 1.45 6.90
C VAL A 27 -6.21 2.63 7.77
N ALA A 28 -7.05 3.52 7.22
CA ALA A 28 -7.58 4.66 7.97
C ALA A 28 -8.34 4.20 9.23
N ALA A 29 -9.22 3.19 9.09
CA ALA A 29 -9.96 2.64 10.22
C ALA A 29 -9.04 2.00 11.27
N MET A 30 -8.04 1.21 10.85
CA MET A 30 -7.14 0.53 11.78
C MET A 30 -6.19 1.50 12.48
N ALA A 31 -5.64 2.50 11.77
CA ALA A 31 -4.81 3.53 12.38
C ALA A 31 -5.59 4.37 13.40
N ALA A 32 -6.86 4.72 13.09
CA ALA A 32 -7.74 5.43 14.02
C ALA A 32 -8.05 4.59 15.27
N ARG A 33 -8.29 3.28 15.12
CA ARG A 33 -8.47 2.36 16.27
C ARG A 33 -7.21 2.19 17.11
N ALA A 34 -6.03 2.39 16.51
CA ALA A 34 -4.76 2.40 17.23
C ALA A 34 -4.45 3.74 17.91
N GLY A 35 -5.39 4.71 17.89
CA GLY A 35 -5.29 5.99 18.58
C GLY A 35 -4.85 7.18 17.71
N ALA A 36 -4.56 6.97 16.42
CA ALA A 36 -4.20 8.09 15.54
C ALA A 36 -5.40 8.95 15.18
N THR A 37 -5.19 10.28 15.11
CA THR A 37 -6.07 11.13 14.32
C THR A 37 -5.71 10.98 12.85
N VAL A 38 -6.63 10.46 12.03
CA VAL A 38 -6.36 10.13 10.63
C VAL A 38 -6.89 11.22 9.70
N ILE A 39 -6.02 11.79 8.87
CA ILE A 39 -6.40 12.65 7.75
C ILE A 39 -6.57 11.74 6.53
N ALA A 40 -7.84 11.46 6.18
CA ALA A 40 -8.21 10.55 5.11
C ALA A 40 -8.43 11.30 3.80
N VAL A 41 -7.50 11.15 2.85
CA VAL A 41 -7.46 11.92 1.61
C VAL A 41 -8.00 11.11 0.43
N SER A 42 -8.87 11.73 -0.36
CA SER A 42 -9.35 11.22 -1.65
C SER A 42 -9.73 12.38 -2.57
N ARG A 43 -9.61 12.18 -3.88
CA ARG A 43 -10.07 13.16 -4.89
C ARG A 43 -11.61 13.27 -4.93
N SER A 44 -12.31 12.16 -4.71
CA SER A 44 -13.76 12.10 -4.78
C SER A 44 -14.39 12.36 -3.42
N LYS A 45 -15.20 13.41 -3.33
CA LYS A 45 -16.06 13.68 -2.14
C LYS A 45 -17.04 12.56 -1.92
N GLU A 46 -17.68 12.06 -2.98
CA GLU A 46 -18.64 10.96 -2.91
C GLU A 46 -18.04 9.70 -2.28
N ASN A 47 -16.81 9.35 -2.69
CA ASN A 47 -16.10 8.22 -2.12
C ASN A 47 -15.76 8.44 -0.63
N LEU A 48 -15.43 9.67 -0.23
CA LEU A 48 -15.22 10.00 1.19
C LEU A 48 -16.52 9.88 1.99
N GLU A 49 -17.64 10.37 1.45
CA GLU A 49 -18.95 10.25 2.06
C GLU A 49 -19.38 8.78 2.20
N THR A 50 -19.13 7.97 1.17
CA THR A 50 -19.52 6.56 1.15
C THR A 50 -18.67 5.68 2.07
N HIS A 51 -17.35 5.90 2.11
CA HIS A 51 -16.43 4.94 2.73
C HIS A 51 -15.71 5.48 3.97
N VAL A 52 -15.55 6.80 4.11
CA VAL A 52 -14.79 7.39 5.21
C VAL A 52 -15.70 8.04 6.25
N ALA A 53 -16.74 8.76 5.84
CA ALA A 53 -17.67 9.38 6.77
C ALA A 53 -18.33 8.37 7.75
N PRO A 54 -18.66 7.13 7.35
CA PRO A 54 -19.13 6.12 8.30
C PRO A 54 -18.15 5.76 9.40
N LEU A 55 -16.83 5.90 9.18
CA LEU A 55 -15.83 5.69 10.22
C LEU A 55 -15.90 6.78 11.30
N ALA A 56 -16.00 8.04 10.87
CA ALA A 56 -16.22 9.17 11.79
C ALA A 56 -17.55 9.05 12.55
N ALA A 57 -18.62 8.60 11.89
CA ALA A 57 -19.91 8.35 12.52
C ALA A 57 -19.87 7.23 13.58
N GLN A 58 -18.90 6.31 13.50
CA GLN A 58 -18.62 5.30 14.52
C GLN A 58 -17.76 5.84 15.68
N GLY A 59 -17.44 7.14 15.70
CA GLY A 59 -16.63 7.76 16.73
C GLY A 59 -15.11 7.61 16.52
N LEU A 60 -14.65 7.12 15.37
CA LEU A 60 -13.22 7.06 15.06
C LEU A 60 -12.70 8.47 14.69
N PRO A 61 -11.48 8.85 15.16
CA PRO A 61 -10.88 10.14 14.87
C PRO A 61 -10.35 10.21 13.43
N VAL A 62 -11.27 10.32 12.46
CA VAL A 62 -10.98 10.37 11.03
C VAL A 62 -11.53 11.66 10.43
N VAL A 63 -10.67 12.42 9.76
CA VAL A 63 -10.98 13.70 9.10
C VAL A 63 -10.94 13.49 7.59
N PRO A 64 -12.07 13.47 6.87
CA PRO A 64 -12.09 13.31 5.42
C PRO A 64 -11.69 14.63 4.72
N ILE A 65 -10.77 14.53 3.76
CA ILE A 65 -10.28 15.66 2.96
C ILE A 65 -10.36 15.34 1.47
N ALA A 66 -11.14 16.14 0.74
CA ALA A 66 -11.17 16.06 -0.72
C ALA A 66 -10.00 16.87 -1.30
N ALA A 67 -8.96 16.16 -1.75
CA ALA A 67 -7.78 16.77 -2.37
C ALA A 67 -7.15 15.82 -3.40
N ASP A 68 -6.59 16.40 -4.46
CA ASP A 68 -5.79 15.65 -5.44
C ASP A 68 -4.31 15.67 -5.03
N ALA A 69 -3.85 14.58 -4.44
CA ALA A 69 -2.47 14.44 -4.00
C ALA A 69 -1.44 14.36 -5.15
N SER A 70 -1.87 14.44 -6.42
CA SER A 70 -0.99 14.57 -7.57
C SER A 70 -0.67 16.02 -7.94
N THR A 71 -1.25 17.00 -7.23
CA THR A 71 -1.05 18.43 -7.47
C THR A 71 -0.47 19.13 -6.24
N ASP A 72 0.29 20.20 -6.46
CA ASP A 72 0.86 21.01 -5.39
C ASP A 72 -0.24 21.62 -4.51
N GLU A 73 -1.35 22.07 -5.11
CA GLU A 73 -2.50 22.63 -4.39
C GLU A 73 -3.18 21.58 -3.52
N GLY A 74 -3.32 20.36 -4.02
CA GLY A 74 -3.90 19.27 -3.23
C GLY A 74 -3.02 18.87 -2.07
N ILE A 75 -1.71 18.79 -2.27
CA ILE A 75 -0.74 18.55 -1.19
C ILE A 75 -0.79 19.68 -0.16
N ALA A 76 -0.78 20.95 -0.59
CA ALA A 76 -0.91 22.09 0.30
C ALA A 76 -2.19 22.04 1.15
N THR A 77 -3.34 21.71 0.53
CA THR A 77 -4.62 21.53 1.22
C THR A 77 -4.52 20.48 2.35
N VAL A 78 -3.87 19.35 2.09
CA VAL A 78 -3.66 18.30 3.10
C VAL A 78 -2.77 18.80 4.23
N MET A 79 -1.65 19.47 3.92
CA MET A 79 -0.71 19.98 4.92
C MET A 79 -1.31 21.10 5.77
N GLU A 80 -2.18 21.96 5.20
CA GLU A 80 -2.95 22.92 5.96
C GLU A 80 -3.92 22.27 6.95
N GLN A 81 -4.56 21.16 6.55
CA GLN A 81 -5.40 20.41 7.46
C GLN A 81 -4.58 19.78 8.60
N VAL A 82 -3.39 19.26 8.32
CA VAL A 82 -2.46 18.79 9.37
C VAL A 82 -2.20 19.90 10.39
N ALA A 83 -1.92 21.12 9.93
CA ALA A 83 -1.65 22.26 10.81
C ALA A 83 -2.84 22.69 11.69
N ARG A 84 -4.07 22.37 11.29
CA ARG A 84 -5.32 22.66 12.02
C ARG A 84 -5.78 21.51 12.92
N THR A 85 -5.16 20.32 12.78
CA THR A 85 -5.54 19.12 13.52
C THR A 85 -4.71 19.01 14.80
N GLU A 86 -5.35 18.74 15.93
CA GLU A 86 -4.65 18.51 17.19
C GLU A 86 -3.87 17.20 17.15
N GLY A 87 -2.63 17.24 17.61
CA GLY A 87 -1.70 16.12 17.63
C GLY A 87 -0.42 16.39 16.86
N ASP A 88 0.44 15.38 16.84
CA ASP A 88 1.75 15.46 16.21
C ASP A 88 1.75 14.73 14.87
N LEU A 89 2.10 15.43 13.79
CA LEU A 89 2.33 14.73 12.52
C LEU A 89 3.42 13.66 12.74
N TYR A 90 3.06 12.42 12.40
CA TYR A 90 3.95 11.27 12.59
C TYR A 90 4.01 10.37 11.35
N GLY A 91 2.89 10.12 10.70
CA GLY A 91 2.80 9.10 9.67
C GLY A 91 2.18 9.54 8.36
N LEU A 92 2.64 8.92 7.29
CA LEU A 92 2.01 8.99 5.97
C LEU A 92 1.85 7.57 5.42
N VAL A 93 0.65 7.27 4.94
CA VAL A 93 0.39 6.06 4.15
C VAL A 93 -0.07 6.44 2.75
N ASN A 94 0.76 6.17 1.76
CA ASN A 94 0.45 6.38 0.36
C ASN A 94 -0.24 5.14 -0.22
N VAL A 95 -1.56 5.21 -0.40
CA VAL A 95 -2.35 4.13 -1.01
C VAL A 95 -2.88 4.53 -2.40
N ALA A 96 -3.02 5.84 -2.65
CA ALA A 96 -3.51 6.34 -3.93
C ALA A 96 -2.77 5.71 -5.11
N GLY A 97 -3.50 5.38 -6.18
CA GLY A 97 -2.95 4.73 -7.37
C GLY A 97 -3.80 3.55 -7.81
N GLY A 98 -3.27 2.81 -8.77
CA GLY A 98 -3.92 1.65 -9.38
C GLY A 98 -3.73 1.63 -10.89
N ALA A 99 -4.33 0.64 -11.55
CA ALA A 99 -4.36 0.52 -13.00
C ALA A 99 -5.76 0.09 -13.42
N ALA A 100 -6.52 1.01 -14.02
CA ALA A 100 -7.84 0.67 -14.58
C ALA A 100 -7.70 -0.31 -15.76
N PRO A 101 -8.68 -1.19 -16.02
CA PRO A 101 -8.63 -2.12 -17.16
C PRO A 101 -8.37 -1.45 -18.51
N SER A 102 -8.80 -0.21 -18.68
CA SER A 102 -8.52 0.60 -19.88
C SER A 102 -7.03 0.86 -20.13
N THR A 103 -6.19 0.75 -19.09
CA THR A 103 -4.73 0.92 -19.18
C THR A 103 -3.99 -0.40 -19.41
N TRP A 104 -4.71 -1.54 -19.48
CA TRP A 104 -4.12 -2.86 -19.68
C TRP A 104 -3.90 -3.11 -21.18
N MET A 105 -2.66 -3.12 -21.61
CA MET A 105 -2.34 -3.31 -23.00
C MET A 105 -0.95 -3.91 -23.21
N PRO A 106 -0.71 -4.56 -24.37
CA PRO A 106 0.63 -5.02 -24.73
C PRO A 106 1.64 -3.85 -24.73
N SER A 107 2.88 -4.12 -24.32
CA SER A 107 3.95 -3.12 -24.24
C SER A 107 4.18 -2.36 -25.56
N THR A 108 3.91 -3.01 -26.69
CA THR A 108 4.03 -2.43 -28.03
C THR A 108 2.94 -1.40 -28.37
N ARG A 109 1.90 -1.26 -27.54
CA ARG A 109 0.76 -0.36 -27.77
C ARG A 109 0.64 0.78 -26.77
N VAL A 110 1.47 0.77 -25.71
CA VAL A 110 1.46 1.83 -24.68
C VAL A 110 1.84 3.17 -25.28
N THR A 111 0.97 4.15 -25.15
CA THR A 111 1.24 5.52 -25.59
C THR A 111 2.04 6.28 -24.54
N ARG A 112 2.65 7.41 -24.96
CA ARG A 112 3.32 8.32 -24.01
C ARG A 112 2.35 8.94 -23.00
N ALA A 113 1.09 9.14 -23.38
CA ALA A 113 0.05 9.67 -22.50
C ALA A 113 -0.29 8.65 -21.40
N ASP A 114 -0.60 7.39 -21.76
CA ASP A 114 -0.87 6.32 -20.80
C ASP A 114 0.30 6.13 -19.84
N TRP A 115 1.53 6.14 -20.35
CA TRP A 115 2.73 6.02 -19.55
C TRP A 115 2.84 7.12 -18.49
N ARG A 116 2.68 8.38 -18.91
CA ARG A 116 2.76 9.53 -17.99
C ARG A 116 1.65 9.49 -16.95
N GLU A 117 0.42 9.21 -17.36
CA GLU A 117 -0.71 9.10 -16.45
C GLU A 117 -0.47 8.05 -15.35
N LEU A 118 -0.01 6.84 -15.76
CA LEU A 118 0.31 5.76 -14.80
C LEU A 118 1.44 6.15 -13.85
N PHE A 119 2.47 6.86 -14.32
CA PHE A 119 3.55 7.34 -13.47
C PHE A 119 3.08 8.42 -12.50
N THR A 120 2.29 9.39 -12.97
CA THR A 120 1.71 10.43 -12.11
C THR A 120 0.85 9.79 -11.01
N GLN A 121 -0.05 8.87 -11.38
CA GLN A 121 -0.95 8.24 -10.41
C GLN A 121 -0.25 7.30 -9.41
N ASN A 122 0.83 6.61 -9.81
CA ASN A 122 1.41 5.51 -9.04
C ASN A 122 2.81 5.79 -8.48
N LEU A 123 3.47 6.86 -8.89
CA LEU A 123 4.78 7.27 -8.42
C LEU A 123 4.80 8.72 -7.91
N GLU A 124 4.45 9.70 -8.78
CA GLU A 124 4.58 11.12 -8.44
C GLU A 124 3.68 11.49 -7.26
N THR A 125 2.41 11.06 -7.27
CA THR A 125 1.46 11.26 -6.15
C THR A 125 2.06 10.80 -4.81
N MET A 126 2.72 9.65 -4.80
CA MET A 126 3.32 9.10 -3.59
C MET A 126 4.63 9.80 -3.22
N PHE A 127 5.46 10.14 -4.21
CA PHE A 127 6.74 10.78 -3.98
C PHE A 127 6.57 12.20 -3.42
N PHE A 128 5.78 13.05 -4.07
CA PHE A 128 5.64 14.46 -3.66
C PHE A 128 4.89 14.61 -2.32
N MET A 129 3.91 13.77 -2.05
CA MET A 129 3.28 13.73 -0.72
C MET A 129 4.29 13.29 0.36
N SER A 130 5.13 12.27 0.06
CA SER A 130 6.19 11.84 0.99
C SER A 130 7.23 12.94 1.21
N GLN A 131 7.59 13.70 0.16
CA GLN A 131 8.51 14.82 0.25
C GLN A 131 7.96 15.92 1.17
N ALA A 132 6.69 16.31 1.00
CA ALA A 132 6.04 17.34 1.81
C ALA A 132 5.99 16.93 3.29
N VAL A 133 5.58 15.69 3.59
CA VAL A 133 5.53 15.16 4.96
C VAL A 133 6.94 15.07 5.56
N ALA A 134 7.93 14.57 4.83
CA ALA A 134 9.31 14.49 5.30
C ALA A 134 9.88 15.88 5.59
N ALA A 135 9.64 16.86 4.72
CA ALA A 135 10.08 18.23 4.93
C ALA A 135 9.49 18.85 6.21
N GLN A 136 8.20 18.63 6.46
CA GLN A 136 7.52 19.06 7.68
C GLN A 136 8.12 18.42 8.93
N LEU A 137 8.29 17.10 8.94
CA LEU A 137 8.89 16.35 10.05
C LEU A 137 10.31 16.84 10.36
N LYS A 138 11.14 17.03 9.33
CA LYS A 138 12.51 17.57 9.47
C LYS A 138 12.49 18.98 10.06
N SER A 139 11.64 19.87 9.57
CA SER A 139 11.54 21.25 10.07
C SER A 139 11.16 21.29 11.55
N GLN A 140 10.35 20.35 12.00
CA GLN A 140 9.90 20.18 13.38
C GLN A 140 10.88 19.34 14.24
N ARG A 141 11.92 18.75 13.64
CA ARG A 141 12.84 17.81 14.29
C ARG A 141 12.10 16.65 14.95
N ARG A 142 11.10 16.08 14.27
CA ARG A 142 10.27 14.97 14.76
C ARG A 142 10.55 13.71 13.98
N PRO A 143 10.59 12.56 14.65
CA PRO A 143 10.63 11.27 13.97
C PRO A 143 9.30 11.00 13.27
N GLY A 144 9.31 10.05 12.31
CA GLY A 144 8.11 9.67 11.61
C GLY A 144 8.22 8.35 10.86
N SER A 145 7.10 7.94 10.25
CA SER A 145 7.03 6.74 9.43
C SER A 145 6.22 6.98 8.15
N ILE A 146 6.84 6.74 7.01
CA ILE A 146 6.22 6.82 5.68
C ILE A 146 6.10 5.40 5.13
N VAL A 147 4.89 4.98 4.80
CA VAL A 147 4.60 3.66 4.23
C VAL A 147 3.88 3.83 2.90
N SER A 148 4.42 3.25 1.84
CA SER A 148 3.82 3.34 0.51
C SER A 148 3.33 1.98 0.03
N ILE A 149 2.16 1.94 -0.60
CA ILE A 149 1.63 0.72 -1.21
C ILE A 149 2.21 0.57 -2.61
N SER A 150 3.15 -0.39 -2.75
CA SER A 150 3.68 -0.85 -4.02
C SER A 150 2.75 -1.94 -4.59
N SER A 151 3.29 -2.97 -5.19
CA SER A 151 2.60 -4.14 -5.73
C SER A 151 3.60 -5.25 -6.01
N ILE A 152 3.16 -6.50 -6.00
CA ILE A 152 3.93 -7.60 -6.59
C ILE A 152 4.26 -7.34 -8.07
N SER A 153 3.45 -6.56 -8.79
CA SER A 153 3.73 -6.13 -10.17
C SER A 153 4.96 -5.23 -10.28
N GLY A 154 5.42 -4.62 -9.20
CA GLY A 154 6.69 -3.89 -9.13
C GLY A 154 7.87 -4.77 -8.74
N MET A 155 7.63 -6.01 -8.36
CA MET A 155 8.65 -6.99 -7.93
C MET A 155 8.92 -8.05 -9.00
N ASN A 156 7.91 -8.32 -9.84
CA ASN A 156 7.93 -9.33 -10.90
C ASN A 156 7.47 -8.76 -12.24
N SER A 157 7.50 -9.63 -13.27
CA SER A 157 6.89 -9.31 -14.55
C SER A 157 5.37 -9.12 -14.41
N ALA A 158 4.86 -8.09 -15.05
CA ALA A 158 3.44 -7.76 -15.08
C ALA A 158 2.95 -7.60 -16.53
N PRO A 159 2.70 -8.70 -17.27
CA PRO A 159 2.21 -8.64 -18.65
C PRO A 159 0.92 -7.80 -18.73
N LEU A 160 0.82 -6.98 -19.77
CA LEU A 160 -0.25 -6.00 -20.00
C LEU A 160 -0.27 -4.80 -19.01
N HIS A 161 0.56 -4.80 -17.98
CA HIS A 161 0.63 -3.78 -16.93
C HIS A 161 1.98 -3.04 -16.88
N ILE A 162 2.69 -2.95 -18.01
CA ILE A 162 4.08 -2.47 -18.00
C ILE A 162 4.24 -1.09 -17.36
N GLY A 163 3.36 -0.12 -17.65
CA GLY A 163 3.43 1.22 -17.07
C GLY A 163 3.20 1.21 -15.55
N TYR A 164 2.20 0.47 -15.09
CA TYR A 164 1.91 0.29 -13.67
C TYR A 164 3.04 -0.44 -12.94
N GLY A 165 3.46 -1.60 -13.46
CA GLY A 165 4.52 -2.39 -12.84
C GLY A 165 5.83 -1.60 -12.73
N THR A 166 6.20 -0.86 -13.79
CA THR A 166 7.40 -0.02 -13.78
C THR A 166 7.29 1.14 -12.78
N ALA A 167 6.13 1.80 -12.67
CA ALA A 167 5.92 2.86 -11.68
C ALA A 167 6.02 2.30 -10.24
N LYS A 168 5.46 1.11 -9.97
CA LYS A 168 5.56 0.45 -8.66
C LYS A 168 6.98 -0.06 -8.35
N ALA A 169 7.75 -0.45 -9.35
CA ALA A 169 9.17 -0.77 -9.18
C ALA A 169 10.00 0.50 -8.89
N ALA A 170 9.71 1.61 -9.57
CA ALA A 170 10.33 2.90 -9.31
C ALA A 170 10.03 3.39 -7.88
N LEU A 171 8.81 3.18 -7.38
CA LEU A 171 8.42 3.47 -6.00
C LEU A 171 9.29 2.68 -5.00
N VAL A 172 9.56 1.41 -5.26
CA VAL A 172 10.45 0.58 -4.41
C VAL A 172 11.88 1.15 -4.38
N ALA A 173 12.36 1.64 -5.53
CA ALA A 173 13.67 2.30 -5.60
C ALA A 173 13.68 3.63 -4.82
N ALA A 174 12.65 4.47 -4.98
CA ALA A 174 12.49 5.71 -4.25
C ALA A 174 12.41 5.48 -2.73
N THR A 175 11.68 4.44 -2.29
CA THR A 175 11.58 4.04 -0.87
C THR A 175 12.96 3.81 -0.26
N ARG A 176 13.85 3.08 -0.96
CA ARG A 176 15.21 2.80 -0.48
C ARG A 176 16.07 4.05 -0.37
N THR A 177 16.01 4.91 -1.38
CA THR A 177 16.79 6.16 -1.39
C THR A 177 16.33 7.10 -0.28
N MET A 178 15.02 7.37 -0.18
CA MET A 178 14.46 8.21 0.87
C MET A 178 14.73 7.66 2.28
N ALA A 179 14.72 6.34 2.44
CA ALA A 179 15.03 5.70 3.73
C ALA A 179 16.43 6.05 4.22
N VAL A 180 17.43 6.02 3.33
CA VAL A 180 18.82 6.37 3.67
C VAL A 180 18.96 7.86 3.94
N GLU A 181 18.36 8.70 3.10
CA GLU A 181 18.44 10.16 3.23
C GLU A 181 17.78 10.69 4.51
N LEU A 182 16.71 10.03 4.98
CA LEU A 182 15.87 10.51 6.09
C LEU A 182 16.14 9.79 7.42
N ALA A 183 16.94 8.71 7.42
CA ALA A 183 17.21 7.92 8.62
C ALA A 183 17.86 8.73 9.73
N GLY A 184 18.77 9.66 9.38
CA GLY A 184 19.45 10.56 10.34
C GLY A 184 18.49 11.54 11.04
N ASP A 185 17.33 11.79 10.45
CA ASP A 185 16.27 12.63 11.03
C ASP A 185 15.24 11.77 11.82
N GLY A 186 15.46 10.47 11.97
CA GLY A 186 14.55 9.54 12.65
C GLY A 186 13.28 9.20 11.85
N ILE A 187 13.29 9.46 10.54
CA ILE A 187 12.15 9.18 9.67
C ILE A 187 12.39 7.85 8.94
N ARG A 188 11.51 6.88 9.15
CA ARG A 188 11.54 5.59 8.47
C ARG A 188 10.70 5.63 7.20
N VAL A 189 11.18 5.02 6.13
CA VAL A 189 10.46 4.94 4.85
C VAL A 189 10.44 3.50 4.38
N ASN A 190 9.25 2.91 4.26
CA ASN A 190 9.06 1.52 3.87
C ASN A 190 7.94 1.39 2.84
N ALA A 191 7.81 0.21 2.25
CA ALA A 191 6.72 -0.12 1.36
C ALA A 191 6.07 -1.46 1.74
N VAL A 192 4.79 -1.59 1.42
CA VAL A 192 4.08 -2.88 1.38
C VAL A 192 3.79 -3.19 -0.08
N ALA A 193 4.04 -4.42 -0.51
CA ALA A 193 3.73 -4.92 -1.84
C ALA A 193 2.62 -5.97 -1.76
N PRO A 194 1.35 -5.59 -1.95
CA PRO A 194 0.22 -6.50 -1.95
C PRO A 194 0.28 -7.50 -3.11
N GLY A 195 -0.18 -8.72 -2.83
CA GLY A 195 -0.64 -9.65 -3.86
C GLY A 195 -2.05 -9.32 -4.34
N VAL A 196 -2.74 -10.31 -4.90
CA VAL A 196 -4.16 -10.18 -5.27
C VAL A 196 -4.99 -10.00 -4.00
N THR A 197 -5.61 -8.84 -3.85
CA THR A 197 -6.39 -8.46 -2.67
C THR A 197 -7.85 -8.21 -3.06
N GLU A 198 -8.78 -8.69 -2.26
CA GLU A 198 -10.22 -8.48 -2.43
C GLU A 198 -10.56 -7.03 -2.05
N THR A 199 -10.89 -6.22 -3.05
CA THR A 199 -11.29 -4.83 -2.87
C THR A 199 -12.49 -4.54 -3.77
N PRO A 200 -13.30 -3.50 -3.50
CA PRO A 200 -14.38 -3.11 -4.42
C PRO A 200 -13.87 -2.87 -5.85
N ALA A 201 -12.70 -2.26 -6.00
CA ALA A 201 -12.09 -2.05 -7.32
C ALA A 201 -11.73 -3.37 -7.99
N SER A 202 -11.11 -4.34 -7.31
CA SER A 202 -10.75 -5.62 -7.91
C SER A 202 -11.96 -6.48 -8.25
N ALA A 203 -13.06 -6.36 -7.49
CA ALA A 203 -14.29 -7.11 -7.74
C ALA A 203 -14.97 -6.75 -9.07
N THR A 204 -14.71 -5.56 -9.60
CA THR A 204 -15.32 -5.10 -10.87
C THR A 204 -14.68 -5.70 -12.12
N TYR A 205 -13.43 -6.20 -12.05
CA TYR A 205 -12.70 -6.63 -13.24
C TYR A 205 -11.83 -7.88 -13.05
N VAL A 206 -11.75 -8.42 -11.86
CA VAL A 206 -11.03 -9.67 -11.62
C VAL A 206 -12.02 -10.74 -11.21
N ASP A 207 -12.27 -11.67 -12.14
CA ASP A 207 -13.14 -12.80 -11.90
C ASP A 207 -12.67 -13.63 -10.69
N GLN A 208 -13.64 -14.05 -9.85
CA GLN A 208 -13.37 -14.87 -8.67
C GLN A 208 -13.29 -16.35 -9.08
N ASP A 209 -12.10 -16.79 -9.43
CA ASP A 209 -11.79 -18.19 -9.74
C ASP A 209 -10.94 -18.79 -8.60
N ALA A 210 -11.62 -19.51 -7.72
CA ALA A 210 -10.98 -20.16 -6.57
C ALA A 210 -9.95 -21.24 -6.98
N GLU A 211 -10.13 -21.90 -8.12
CA GLU A 211 -9.17 -22.89 -8.60
C GLU A 211 -7.90 -22.22 -9.11
N ARG A 212 -8.04 -21.13 -9.86
CA ARG A 212 -6.90 -20.32 -10.26
C ARG A 212 -6.16 -19.78 -9.05
N ASP A 213 -6.87 -19.25 -8.06
CA ASP A 213 -6.26 -18.69 -6.85
C ASP A 213 -5.52 -19.77 -6.05
N ARG A 214 -6.05 -20.98 -5.93
CA ARG A 214 -5.34 -22.14 -5.34
C ARG A 214 -4.08 -22.53 -6.11
N ARG A 215 -4.11 -22.43 -7.43
CA ARG A 215 -2.94 -22.74 -8.26
C ARG A 215 -1.87 -21.66 -8.18
N ALA A 216 -2.27 -20.40 -8.15
CA ALA A 216 -1.35 -19.26 -8.20
C ALA A 216 -0.79 -18.87 -6.84
N ILE A 217 -1.60 -18.90 -5.78
CA ILE A 217 -1.27 -18.39 -4.46
C ILE A 217 -0.95 -19.55 -3.52
N ALA A 218 0.17 -19.50 -2.80
CA ALA A 218 0.55 -20.60 -1.91
C ALA A 218 -0.45 -20.82 -0.75
N MET A 219 -1.03 -19.72 -0.21
CA MET A 219 -2.11 -19.79 0.79
C MET A 219 -3.47 -20.15 0.19
N GLY A 220 -3.58 -20.34 -1.13
CA GLY A 220 -4.77 -20.80 -1.83
C GLY A 220 -5.94 -19.83 -1.92
N ARG A 221 -5.76 -18.57 -1.52
CA ARG A 221 -6.79 -17.54 -1.52
C ARG A 221 -6.19 -16.14 -1.72
N ARG A 222 -7.02 -15.21 -2.09
CA ARG A 222 -6.68 -13.78 -2.11
C ARG A 222 -6.49 -13.23 -0.71
N GLY A 223 -5.75 -12.14 -0.61
CA GLY A 223 -5.64 -11.37 0.61
C GLY A 223 -6.87 -10.49 0.85
N ARG A 224 -7.12 -10.14 2.09
CA ARG A 224 -8.14 -9.16 2.49
C ARG A 224 -7.48 -7.81 2.75
N PRO A 225 -8.22 -6.69 2.64
CA PRO A 225 -7.71 -5.36 2.97
C PRO A 225 -7.11 -5.27 4.37
N GLU A 226 -7.68 -5.99 5.35
CA GLU A 226 -7.20 -6.01 6.74
C GLU A 226 -5.80 -6.62 6.86
N GLU A 227 -5.48 -7.61 6.03
CA GLU A 227 -4.16 -8.24 6.04
C GLU A 227 -3.08 -7.29 5.50
N GLN A 228 -3.43 -6.47 4.54
CA GLN A 228 -2.56 -5.39 4.05
C GLN A 228 -2.40 -4.27 5.08
N ALA A 229 -3.52 -3.85 5.66
CA ALA A 229 -3.55 -2.79 6.67
C ALA A 229 -2.79 -3.18 7.95
N GLY A 230 -2.82 -4.46 8.35
CA GLY A 230 -2.02 -4.97 9.47
C GLY A 230 -0.52 -4.79 9.26
N ALA A 231 -0.03 -5.09 8.05
CA ALA A 231 1.37 -4.86 7.69
C ALA A 231 1.72 -3.35 7.69
N VAL A 232 0.82 -2.50 7.21
CA VAL A 232 0.99 -1.04 7.25
C VAL A 232 1.05 -0.55 8.70
N LEU A 233 0.13 -0.99 9.57
CA LEU A 233 0.11 -0.60 10.97
C LEU A 233 1.39 -1.04 11.71
N PHE A 234 1.88 -2.26 11.44
CA PHE A 234 3.18 -2.70 11.94
C PHE A 234 4.31 -1.74 11.52
N LEU A 235 4.37 -1.35 10.24
CA LEU A 235 5.41 -0.44 9.74
C LEU A 235 5.24 1.00 10.25
N LEU A 236 4.05 1.44 10.62
CA LEU A 236 3.82 2.72 11.30
C LEU A 236 4.26 2.69 12.76
N SER A 237 4.14 1.55 13.43
CA SER A 237 4.30 1.41 14.87
C SER A 237 5.78 1.34 15.33
N GLU A 238 5.98 1.38 16.64
CA GLU A 238 7.30 1.21 17.27
C GLU A 238 7.85 -0.22 17.12
N LEU A 239 7.02 -1.22 16.81
CA LEU A 239 7.47 -2.58 16.51
C LEU A 239 8.43 -2.64 15.34
N SER A 240 8.38 -1.66 14.45
CA SER A 240 9.27 -1.54 13.28
C SER A 240 10.32 -0.42 13.43
N SER A 241 10.65 -0.01 14.65
CA SER A 241 11.54 1.12 14.94
C SER A 241 12.94 0.98 14.31
N TYR A 242 13.38 -0.24 14.02
CA TYR A 242 14.67 -0.50 13.36
C TYR A 242 14.53 -1.00 11.91
N ILE A 243 13.36 -0.74 11.29
CA ILE A 243 13.04 -1.16 9.91
C ILE A 243 12.87 0.08 9.04
N THR A 244 13.76 0.27 8.07
CA THR A 244 13.65 1.31 7.03
C THR A 244 14.20 0.80 5.70
N GLY A 245 13.71 1.32 4.58
CA GLY A 245 14.10 0.96 3.22
C GLY A 245 13.57 -0.41 2.75
N GLN A 246 12.67 -1.04 3.51
CA GLN A 246 12.18 -2.38 3.21
C GLN A 246 10.89 -2.34 2.41
N THR A 247 10.71 -3.37 1.57
CA THR A 247 9.44 -3.66 0.91
C THR A 247 8.94 -5.00 1.42
N LEU A 248 7.85 -4.97 2.19
CA LEU A 248 7.23 -6.16 2.75
C LEU A 248 6.20 -6.71 1.76
N LEU A 249 6.44 -7.94 1.27
CA LEU A 249 5.46 -8.63 0.44
C LEU A 249 4.36 -9.20 1.33
N VAL A 250 3.09 -8.87 0.99
CA VAL A 250 1.90 -9.36 1.67
C VAL A 250 0.99 -9.97 0.59
N ASP A 251 1.38 -11.13 0.11
CA ASP A 251 0.88 -11.72 -1.14
C ASP A 251 0.44 -13.19 -1.02
N GLY A 252 0.42 -13.73 0.20
CA GLY A 252 0.06 -15.14 0.43
C GLY A 252 1.00 -16.14 -0.24
N GLY A 253 2.23 -15.71 -0.55
CA GLY A 253 3.23 -16.54 -1.23
C GLY A 253 3.06 -16.62 -2.75
N LEU A 254 2.25 -15.72 -3.35
CA LEU A 254 2.07 -15.64 -4.79
C LEU A 254 3.41 -15.44 -5.53
N ASN A 255 4.27 -14.58 -4.99
CA ASN A 255 5.59 -14.28 -5.55
C ASN A 255 6.58 -15.45 -5.46
N LEU A 256 6.33 -16.41 -4.58
CA LEU A 256 7.23 -17.54 -4.31
C LEU A 256 6.77 -18.83 -4.99
N LYS A 257 5.53 -18.90 -5.43
CA LYS A 257 4.96 -20.15 -5.96
C LYS A 257 5.46 -20.42 -7.38
N TRP A 258 6.21 -21.48 -7.54
CA TRP A 258 6.73 -21.92 -8.82
C TRP A 258 5.68 -22.62 -9.65
N THR A 259 5.77 -22.51 -10.97
CA THR A 259 4.88 -23.18 -11.92
C THR A 259 4.95 -24.71 -11.87
N HIS A 260 5.99 -25.27 -11.25
CA HIS A 260 6.17 -26.71 -11.01
C HIS A 260 5.44 -27.22 -9.76
N LEU A 261 4.75 -26.36 -9.02
CA LEU A 261 3.98 -26.76 -7.86
C LEU A 261 2.52 -27.00 -8.25
N ALA A 262 1.95 -28.07 -7.68
CA ALA A 262 0.52 -28.33 -7.75
C ALA A 262 -0.27 -27.35 -6.87
N ALA A 263 -1.62 -27.43 -6.94
CA ALA A 263 -2.49 -26.57 -6.14
C ALA A 263 -2.29 -26.73 -4.61
N ASP A 264 -1.90 -27.92 -4.17
CA ASP A 264 -1.55 -28.27 -2.78
C ASP A 264 -0.10 -27.93 -2.38
N ASN A 265 0.61 -27.15 -3.20
CA ASN A 265 2.02 -26.76 -3.04
C ASN A 265 3.03 -27.92 -3.10
N THR A 266 2.62 -29.14 -3.47
CA THR A 266 3.56 -30.24 -3.70
C THR A 266 4.22 -30.10 -5.07
N SER A 267 5.47 -30.53 -5.17
CA SER A 267 6.16 -30.59 -6.47
C SER A 267 5.44 -31.55 -7.41
N LEU A 268 5.21 -31.12 -8.66
CA LEU A 268 4.62 -31.97 -9.70
C LEU A 268 5.43 -33.25 -9.96
N PHE A 269 6.75 -33.18 -9.75
CA PHE A 269 7.63 -34.36 -9.87
C PHE A 269 7.34 -35.41 -8.80
N LEU A 270 6.81 -35.04 -7.63
CA LEU A 270 6.44 -35.97 -6.56
C LEU A 270 5.10 -36.71 -6.86
N LYS A 271 4.38 -36.30 -7.88
CA LYS A 271 3.18 -37.04 -8.34
C LYS A 271 3.53 -38.23 -9.21
N ASP A 272 4.74 -38.29 -9.75
CA ASP A 272 5.27 -39.44 -10.45
C ASP A 272 5.75 -40.48 -9.44
N GLU A 273 5.14 -41.67 -9.43
CA GLU A 273 5.48 -42.74 -8.47
C GLU A 273 6.93 -43.25 -8.64
N SER A 274 7.42 -43.28 -9.87
CA SER A 274 8.78 -43.71 -10.18
C SER A 274 9.81 -42.73 -9.63
N PHE A 275 9.56 -41.42 -9.76
CA PHE A 275 10.40 -40.40 -9.22
C PHE A 275 10.35 -40.38 -7.68
N ARG A 276 9.14 -40.52 -7.09
CA ARG A 276 8.97 -40.61 -5.62
C ARG A 276 9.76 -41.80 -5.05
N ALA A 277 9.67 -42.96 -5.66
CA ALA A 277 10.42 -44.14 -5.24
C ALA A 277 11.95 -43.94 -5.33
N ALA A 278 12.43 -43.11 -6.26
CA ALA A 278 13.85 -42.84 -6.42
C ALA A 278 14.41 -41.88 -5.33
N ILE A 279 13.63 -40.94 -4.82
CA ILE A 279 14.09 -39.95 -3.82
C ILE A 279 13.81 -40.34 -2.36
N THR A 280 13.00 -41.36 -2.13
CA THR A 280 12.71 -41.88 -0.79
C THR A 280 13.58 -43.09 -0.39
N ARG A 281 14.56 -43.43 -1.21
CA ARG A 281 15.61 -44.40 -0.93
C ARG A 281 16.83 -43.67 -0.41
#